data_2c1115677679ff98cee1a13e645d2d1d
#
_entry.id   2c1115677679ff98cee1a13e645d2d1d
#
_cell.length_a   1.000
_cell.length_b   1.000
_cell.length_c   1.000
_cell.angle_alpha   90.00
_cell.angle_beta   90.00
_cell.angle_gamma   90.00
#
_symmetry.space_group_name_H-M   'P 1'
#
loop_
_entity.id
_entity.type
_entity.pdbx_description
1 polymer ?
#
loop_
_entity_poly.entity_id
_entity_poly.type
_entity_poly.pdbx_seq_one_letter_code
_entity_poly.pdbx_strand_id
1 'polypeptide(L)'
;MRELRLRPIAPLRGPAGMYNVSVWPKFLCDSARVGWRGAYFTSIVAAPEGQVDQIHERYCVQRIVDAALVREAGSPSWKMVQAGVRLWQPGDELRCAWRGRGRSQFLFIAPEHVEQVLERVPPRLPLHGSPQPAHSPTIERIFDALNDDLLHDSQAGALVGDGLIVALIAHLAGQPPGKTEALGVRARDRVIDYIDAHLAQPLTLIELAQVAGVGVRQFSRSFRAATGESPHQFLLGRRIALAQRLIAQGCPFAQIAGVCGFADQSQFTRTFVRRVGATPSQYRAGLAR
;
A
#
# COMPACT_ATOMS: atom_id res chain seq x y z
N MET A 1 27.50 36.98 7.15
CA MET A 1 26.74 35.78 6.69
C MET A 1 25.86 35.33 7.86
N ARG A 2 24.55 35.58 7.82
CA ARG A 2 23.63 35.11 8.86
C ARG A 2 23.37 33.62 8.54
N GLU A 3 23.83 32.70 9.39
CA GLU A 3 23.34 31.34 9.41
C GLU A 3 21.81 31.38 9.52
N LEU A 4 21.12 30.98 8.46
CA LEU A 4 19.69 30.76 8.52
C LEU A 4 19.45 29.48 9.34
N ARG A 5 19.37 29.65 10.67
CA ARG A 5 18.88 28.60 11.55
C ARG A 5 17.45 28.27 11.12
N LEU A 6 17.20 27.02 10.80
CA LEU A 6 15.84 26.52 10.67
C LEU A 6 15.13 26.84 11.99
N ARG A 7 13.94 27.44 11.92
CA ARG A 7 13.16 27.72 13.13
C ARG A 7 12.81 26.41 13.82
N PRO A 8 12.80 26.35 15.16
CA PRO A 8 12.26 25.17 15.85
C PRO A 8 10.86 24.88 15.35
N ILE A 9 10.62 23.64 14.92
CA ILE A 9 9.33 23.20 14.41
C ILE A 9 8.64 22.43 15.54
N ALA A 10 7.40 22.81 15.87
CA ALA A 10 6.59 22.02 16.78
C ALA A 10 6.22 20.70 16.07
N PRO A 11 6.40 19.55 16.74
CA PRO A 11 6.04 18.27 16.14
C PRO A 11 4.53 18.18 15.95
N LEU A 12 4.10 17.77 14.76
CA LEU A 12 2.70 17.55 14.39
C LEU A 12 2.41 16.06 14.34
N ARG A 13 1.32 15.62 14.98
CA ARG A 13 0.88 14.23 14.93
C ARG A 13 0.05 13.99 13.68
N GLY A 14 0.46 13.00 12.89
CA GLY A 14 -0.31 12.50 11.75
C GLY A 14 -0.50 10.99 11.81
N PRO A 15 -1.24 10.39 10.87
CA PRO A 15 -1.61 8.97 10.87
C PRO A 15 -0.42 7.99 10.92
N ALA A 16 0.75 8.40 10.38
CA ALA A 16 1.96 7.56 10.40
C ALA A 16 2.96 7.91 11.52
N GLY A 17 2.59 8.78 12.46
CA GLY A 17 3.45 9.18 13.58
C GLY A 17 3.64 10.68 13.70
N MET A 18 4.75 11.08 14.34
CA MET A 18 5.12 12.48 14.55
C MET A 18 5.89 13.02 13.34
N TYR A 19 5.46 14.16 12.80
CA TYR A 19 6.14 14.86 11.72
C TYR A 19 6.60 16.23 12.20
N ASN A 20 7.86 16.52 12.00
CA ASN A 20 8.41 17.84 12.24
C ASN A 20 8.37 18.68 10.96
N VAL A 21 7.18 19.10 10.56
CA VAL A 21 6.95 19.98 9.41
C VAL A 21 6.38 21.31 9.85
N SER A 22 6.80 22.40 9.22
CA SER A 22 6.35 23.75 9.57
C SER A 22 4.93 24.06 9.12
N VAL A 23 4.42 23.36 8.11
CA VAL A 23 3.10 23.57 7.51
C VAL A 23 2.54 22.23 7.05
N TRP A 24 1.25 21.96 7.34
CA TRP A 24 0.55 20.77 6.86
C TRP A 24 0.36 20.81 5.34
N PRO A 25 0.66 19.70 4.64
CA PRO A 25 0.30 19.53 3.24
C PRO A 25 -1.21 19.30 3.08
N LYS A 26 -1.72 19.47 1.87
CA LYS A 26 -3.06 18.97 1.52
C LYS A 26 -2.97 17.49 1.20
N PHE A 27 -3.65 16.67 1.97
CA PHE A 27 -3.79 15.23 1.70
C PHE A 27 -4.77 15.02 0.54
N LEU A 28 -4.38 14.19 -0.42
CA LEU A 28 -5.22 13.74 -1.53
C LEU A 28 -5.86 12.40 -1.22
N CYS A 29 -5.08 11.45 -0.70
CA CYS A 29 -5.55 10.18 -0.15
C CYS A 29 -4.54 9.64 0.86
N ASP A 30 -4.99 8.71 1.72
CA ASP A 30 -4.14 7.97 2.63
C ASP A 30 -4.73 6.58 2.95
N SER A 31 -3.90 5.70 3.50
CA SER A 31 -4.26 4.33 3.85
C SER A 31 -4.74 4.13 5.30
N ALA A 32 -4.94 5.19 6.08
CA ALA A 32 -5.25 5.07 7.51
C ALA A 32 -6.52 4.25 7.79
N ARG A 33 -7.50 4.29 6.87
CA ARG A 33 -8.77 3.56 6.99
C ARG A 33 -8.72 2.13 6.45
N VAL A 34 -7.68 1.76 5.70
CA VAL A 34 -7.58 0.45 5.05
C VAL A 34 -6.95 -0.58 5.98
N GLY A 35 -6.15 -0.14 6.96
CA GLY A 35 -5.56 -0.99 7.97
C GLY A 35 -4.42 -1.87 7.45
N TRP A 36 -3.59 -1.39 6.53
CA TRP A 36 -2.37 -2.11 6.11
C TRP A 36 -1.46 -2.32 7.31
N ARG A 37 -1.04 -3.55 7.53
CA ARG A 37 -0.18 -3.89 8.67
C ARG A 37 1.25 -3.42 8.43
N GLY A 38 1.75 -2.62 9.37
CA GLY A 38 3.15 -2.17 9.36
C GLY A 38 3.50 -1.17 8.26
N ALA A 39 2.52 -0.68 7.49
CA ALA A 39 2.76 0.30 6.44
C ALA A 39 1.67 1.38 6.38
N TYR A 40 2.07 2.57 5.96
CA TYR A 40 1.17 3.71 5.76
C TYR A 40 1.55 4.45 4.49
N PHE A 41 0.58 4.62 3.59
CA PHE A 41 0.75 5.36 2.35
C PHE A 41 -0.04 6.66 2.40
N THR A 42 0.52 7.72 1.80
CA THR A 42 -0.18 8.98 1.61
C THR A 42 0.25 9.69 0.34
N SER A 43 -0.69 10.32 -0.32
CA SER A 43 -0.48 11.22 -1.46
C SER A 43 -0.85 12.63 -1.05
N ILE A 44 0.04 13.59 -1.29
CA ILE A 44 -0.10 14.97 -0.83
C ILE A 44 0.20 16.00 -1.92
N VAL A 45 -0.32 17.20 -1.73
CA VAL A 45 0.19 18.45 -2.36
C VAL A 45 0.89 19.25 -1.28
N ALA A 46 2.17 19.53 -1.47
CA ALA A 46 2.95 20.35 -0.54
C ALA A 46 2.39 21.77 -0.43
N ALA A 47 2.52 22.39 0.75
CA ALA A 47 2.28 23.82 0.90
C ALA A 47 3.26 24.62 0.01
N PRO A 48 2.92 25.88 -0.38
CA PRO A 48 3.76 26.69 -1.28
C PRO A 48 5.21 26.85 -0.81
N GLU A 49 5.42 26.85 0.49
CA GLU A 49 6.73 26.78 1.13
C GLU A 49 6.62 26.12 2.50
N GLY A 50 7.71 25.55 2.96
CA GLY A 50 7.78 24.93 4.28
C GLY A 50 9.16 24.38 4.56
N GLN A 51 9.29 23.74 5.74
CA GLN A 51 10.51 23.06 6.16
C GLN A 51 10.18 21.81 6.94
N VAL A 52 11.11 20.87 6.93
CA VAL A 52 11.06 19.62 7.66
C VAL A 52 12.38 19.42 8.42
N ASP A 53 12.28 18.93 9.64
CA ASP A 53 13.40 18.53 10.48
C ASP A 53 12.98 17.28 11.26
N GLN A 54 13.38 16.11 10.76
CA GLN A 54 12.99 14.83 11.36
C GLN A 54 14.07 13.76 11.19
N ILE A 55 14.04 12.81 12.12
CA ILE A 55 14.75 11.54 12.01
C ILE A 55 13.72 10.47 11.65
N HIS A 56 13.98 9.69 10.62
CA HIS A 56 13.09 8.63 10.21
C HIS A 56 13.19 7.45 11.19
N GLU A 57 12.07 7.06 11.80
CA GLU A 57 11.95 5.84 12.62
C GLU A 57 11.55 4.63 11.77
N ARG A 58 11.04 4.88 10.57
CA ARG A 58 10.56 3.88 9.62
C ARG A 58 11.28 4.01 8.29
N TYR A 59 11.27 2.96 7.49
CA TYR A 59 11.60 3.11 6.08
C TYR A 59 10.60 4.05 5.44
N CYS A 60 11.09 5.05 4.73
CA CYS A 60 10.24 6.01 4.01
C CYS A 60 10.64 6.03 2.54
N VAL A 61 9.76 5.51 1.69
CA VAL A 61 9.91 5.63 0.25
C VAL A 61 9.08 6.83 -0.20
N GLN A 62 9.73 7.85 -0.74
CA GLN A 62 9.07 9.03 -1.32
C GLN A 62 9.12 8.95 -2.84
N ARG A 63 7.98 9.10 -3.49
CA ARG A 63 7.89 9.45 -4.90
C ARG A 63 7.60 10.94 -5.04
N ILE A 64 8.52 11.66 -5.64
CA ILE A 64 8.33 13.07 -6.04
C ILE A 64 7.68 13.05 -7.41
N VAL A 65 6.47 13.55 -7.51
CA VAL A 65 5.71 13.59 -8.78
C VAL A 65 6.00 14.85 -9.54
N ASP A 66 6.01 16.00 -8.86
CA ASP A 66 6.31 17.30 -9.46
C ASP A 66 7.63 17.83 -8.90
N ALA A 67 8.47 18.40 -9.77
CA ALA A 67 9.73 19.00 -9.36
C ALA A 67 9.50 20.19 -8.40
N ALA A 68 10.40 20.35 -7.44
CA ALA A 68 10.34 21.42 -6.45
C ALA A 68 11.71 22.01 -6.15
N LEU A 69 11.74 23.26 -5.73
CA LEU A 69 12.96 23.88 -5.19
C LEU A 69 13.14 23.42 -3.75
N VAL A 70 14.29 22.84 -3.45
CA VAL A 70 14.66 22.36 -2.12
C VAL A 70 15.99 22.97 -1.71
N ARG A 71 16.10 23.30 -0.43
CA ARG A 71 17.33 23.75 0.20
C ARG A 71 17.60 22.88 1.41
N GLU A 72 18.68 22.13 1.37
CA GLU A 72 19.14 21.30 2.48
C GLU A 72 19.69 22.15 3.63
N ALA A 73 19.62 21.64 4.85
CA ALA A 73 20.21 22.29 6.01
C ALA A 73 21.72 22.51 5.80
N GLY A 74 22.20 23.70 6.15
CA GLY A 74 23.60 24.08 5.93
C GLY A 74 23.94 24.51 4.50
N SER A 75 23.06 24.30 3.52
CA SER A 75 23.29 24.79 2.14
C SER A 75 22.75 26.23 1.97
N PRO A 76 23.52 27.16 1.37
CA PRO A 76 23.04 28.51 1.09
C PRO A 76 22.12 28.57 -0.16
N SER A 77 22.13 27.55 -1.01
CA SER A 77 21.49 27.55 -2.32
C SER A 77 20.27 26.68 -2.42
N TRP A 78 19.28 27.16 -3.18
CA TRP A 78 18.12 26.38 -3.60
C TRP A 78 18.49 25.52 -4.82
N LYS A 79 18.14 24.25 -4.80
CA LYS A 79 18.35 23.32 -5.92
C LYS A 79 17.01 22.82 -6.42
N MET A 80 16.87 22.67 -7.73
CA MET A 80 15.73 22.00 -8.32
C MET A 80 15.89 20.49 -8.09
N VAL A 81 14.94 19.91 -7.39
CA VAL A 81 14.81 18.46 -7.21
C VAL A 81 13.79 17.96 -8.22
N GLN A 82 14.22 17.05 -9.08
CA GLN A 82 13.41 16.48 -10.14
C GLN A 82 12.44 15.41 -9.61
N ALA A 83 11.46 15.04 -10.44
CA ALA A 83 10.61 13.88 -10.21
C ALA A 83 11.45 12.60 -10.09
N GLY A 84 10.99 11.65 -9.27
CA GLY A 84 11.68 10.39 -9.04
C GLY A 84 11.46 9.86 -7.63
N VAL A 85 12.23 8.85 -7.25
CA VAL A 85 12.07 8.10 -6.00
C VAL A 85 13.27 8.30 -5.08
N ARG A 86 13.01 8.48 -3.79
CA ARG A 86 14.00 8.52 -2.71
C ARG A 86 13.65 7.49 -1.64
N LEU A 87 14.66 6.99 -0.94
CA LEU A 87 14.50 6.11 0.20
C LEU A 87 15.27 6.64 1.41
N TRP A 88 14.58 6.81 2.52
CA TRP A 88 15.18 6.99 3.85
C TRP A 88 14.98 5.72 4.67
N GLN A 89 15.97 5.42 5.49
CA GLN A 89 15.97 4.27 6.37
C GLN A 89 15.86 4.72 7.83
N PRO A 90 15.48 3.84 8.76
CA PRO A 90 15.51 4.16 10.17
C PRO A 90 16.87 4.75 10.60
N GLY A 91 16.85 5.89 11.28
CA GLY A 91 18.01 6.64 11.70
C GLY A 91 18.47 7.73 10.71
N ASP A 92 17.95 7.78 9.48
CA ASP A 92 18.32 8.84 8.54
C ASP A 92 17.70 10.18 8.94
N GLU A 93 18.48 11.26 8.82
CA GLU A 93 18.04 12.63 9.08
C GLU A 93 17.55 13.30 7.78
N LEU A 94 16.39 13.93 7.85
CA LEU A 94 15.86 14.78 6.78
C LEU A 94 15.67 16.21 7.31
N ARG A 95 16.54 17.12 6.87
CA ARG A 95 16.48 18.55 7.21
C ARG A 95 16.51 19.37 5.94
N CYS A 96 15.37 19.89 5.53
CA CYS A 96 15.30 20.75 4.35
C CYS A 96 14.15 21.76 4.41
N ALA A 97 14.24 22.76 3.58
CA ALA A 97 13.13 23.65 3.24
C ALA A 97 12.77 23.47 1.77
N TRP A 98 11.50 23.71 1.43
CA TRP A 98 11.02 23.63 0.05
C TRP A 98 10.26 24.89 -0.36
N ARG A 99 10.20 25.12 -1.68
CA ARG A 99 9.35 26.11 -2.34
C ARG A 99 8.69 25.50 -3.56
N GLY A 100 7.40 25.80 -3.73
CA GLY A 100 6.56 25.30 -4.81
C GLY A 100 5.52 24.30 -4.32
N ARG A 101 4.38 24.27 -5.01
CA ARG A 101 3.31 23.32 -4.76
C ARG A 101 3.57 22.06 -5.59
N GLY A 102 4.32 21.12 -5.03
CA GLY A 102 4.59 19.84 -5.67
C GLY A 102 3.74 18.72 -5.09
N ARG A 103 3.37 17.77 -5.94
CA ARG A 103 2.77 16.50 -5.49
C ARG A 103 3.87 15.55 -5.08
N SER A 104 3.66 14.88 -3.96
CA SER A 104 4.53 13.81 -3.48
C SER A 104 3.68 12.70 -2.87
N GLN A 105 4.20 11.48 -2.97
CA GLN A 105 3.62 10.29 -2.37
C GLN A 105 4.64 9.69 -1.42
N PHE A 106 4.17 9.22 -0.28
CA PHE A 106 5.03 8.63 0.74
C PHE A 106 4.48 7.26 1.14
N LEU A 107 5.38 6.31 1.26
CA LEU A 107 5.09 5.02 1.85
C LEU A 107 6.05 4.82 3.04
N PHE A 108 5.48 4.77 4.24
CA PHE A 108 6.19 4.47 5.48
C PHE A 108 6.02 3.00 5.81
N ILE A 109 7.11 2.29 6.07
CA ILE A 109 7.09 0.85 6.36
C ILE A 109 7.82 0.61 7.68
N ALA A 110 7.17 -0.08 8.60
CA ALA A 110 7.76 -0.45 9.88
C ALA A 110 8.95 -1.41 9.67
N PRO A 111 10.05 -1.27 10.40
CA PRO A 111 11.21 -2.16 10.29
C PRO A 111 10.83 -3.63 10.45
N GLU A 112 9.96 -3.94 11.42
CA GLU A 112 9.50 -5.30 11.72
C GLU A 112 8.77 -5.92 10.51
N HIS A 113 8.05 -5.12 9.72
CA HIS A 113 7.38 -5.61 8.52
C HIS A 113 8.38 -5.92 7.40
N VAL A 114 9.43 -5.10 7.25
CA VAL A 114 10.51 -5.36 6.29
C VAL A 114 11.25 -6.65 6.67
N GLU A 115 11.55 -6.84 7.95
CA GLU A 115 12.20 -8.06 8.47
C GLU A 115 11.34 -9.30 8.22
N GLN A 116 10.04 -9.23 8.48
CA GLN A 116 9.09 -10.31 8.20
C GLN A 116 9.07 -10.70 6.72
N VAL A 117 9.02 -9.71 5.82
CA VAL A 117 8.96 -9.97 4.38
C VAL A 117 10.26 -10.55 3.85
N LEU A 118 11.41 -10.08 4.37
CA LEU A 118 12.72 -10.54 3.94
C LEU A 118 13.22 -11.78 4.71
N GLU A 119 12.54 -12.15 5.81
CA GLU A 119 12.93 -13.23 6.73
C GLU A 119 14.34 -13.02 7.33
N ARG A 120 14.78 -11.78 7.40
CA ARG A 120 16.08 -11.34 7.93
C ARG A 120 16.09 -9.85 8.18
N VAL A 121 16.98 -9.40 9.06
CA VAL A 121 17.34 -7.98 9.18
C VAL A 121 18.07 -7.58 7.89
N PRO A 122 17.53 -6.66 7.07
CA PRO A 122 18.20 -6.27 5.84
C PRO A 122 19.46 -5.44 6.17
N PRO A 123 20.55 -5.63 5.42
CA PRO A 123 21.55 -4.60 5.32
C PRO A 123 20.91 -3.34 4.75
N ARG A 124 21.61 -2.20 4.76
CA ARG A 124 21.08 -0.97 4.14
C ARG A 124 20.54 -1.27 2.73
N LEU A 125 19.30 -0.87 2.48
CA LEU A 125 18.67 -1.08 1.18
C LEU A 125 19.31 -0.16 0.13
N PRO A 126 19.49 -0.60 -1.13
CA PRO A 126 19.93 0.27 -2.22
C PRO A 126 18.92 1.42 -2.44
N LEU A 127 19.32 2.47 -3.14
CA LEU A 127 18.66 3.79 -3.25
C LEU A 127 18.80 4.69 -2.01
N HIS A 128 19.53 4.23 -1.00
CA HIS A 128 19.79 5.00 0.20
C HIS A 128 20.71 6.20 -0.07
N GLY A 129 20.35 7.35 0.52
CA GLY A 129 21.26 8.49 0.68
C GLY A 129 21.62 9.27 -0.59
N SER A 130 20.99 9.01 -1.72
CA SER A 130 21.19 9.88 -2.89
C SER A 130 20.49 11.23 -2.68
N PRO A 131 21.19 12.37 -2.76
CA PRO A 131 20.56 13.69 -2.68
C PRO A 131 19.63 13.96 -3.87
N GLN A 132 19.81 13.25 -4.98
CA GLN A 132 18.95 13.31 -6.17
C GLN A 132 18.02 12.10 -6.21
N PRO A 133 16.74 12.29 -6.57
CA PRO A 133 15.81 11.18 -6.77
C PRO A 133 16.29 10.25 -7.89
N ALA A 134 16.15 8.96 -7.69
CA ALA A 134 16.43 7.96 -8.71
C ALA A 134 15.17 7.73 -9.56
N HIS A 135 15.34 7.50 -10.87
CA HIS A 135 14.26 7.03 -11.72
C HIS A 135 14.09 5.51 -11.55
N SER A 136 12.90 5.08 -11.16
CA SER A 136 12.57 3.67 -10.95
C SER A 136 11.14 3.37 -11.43
N PRO A 137 10.98 2.97 -12.70
CA PRO A 137 9.66 2.69 -13.27
C PRO A 137 8.88 1.61 -12.51
N THR A 138 9.59 0.67 -11.89
CA THR A 138 8.94 -0.38 -11.08
C THR A 138 8.32 0.18 -9.81
N ILE A 139 9.06 1.01 -9.07
CA ILE A 139 8.55 1.66 -7.84
C ILE A 139 7.42 2.63 -8.20
N GLU A 140 7.58 3.40 -9.26
CA GLU A 140 6.56 4.34 -9.73
C GLU A 140 5.24 3.64 -10.05
N ARG A 141 5.27 2.50 -10.78
CA ARG A 141 4.06 1.69 -11.05
C ARG A 141 3.42 1.11 -9.78
N ILE A 142 4.23 0.72 -8.80
CA ILE A 142 3.71 0.26 -7.51
C ILE A 142 2.98 1.41 -6.80
N PHE A 143 3.55 2.61 -6.80
CA PHE A 143 2.93 3.79 -6.21
C PHE A 143 1.63 4.19 -6.93
N ASP A 144 1.60 4.11 -8.27
CA ASP A 144 0.36 4.33 -9.03
C ASP A 144 -0.72 3.32 -8.62
N ALA A 145 -0.36 2.03 -8.52
CA ALA A 145 -1.30 0.98 -8.13
C ALA A 145 -1.80 1.13 -6.67
N LEU A 146 -0.94 1.55 -5.72
CA LEU A 146 -1.34 1.87 -4.34
C LEU A 146 -2.31 3.06 -4.30
N ASN A 147 -1.99 4.11 -5.05
CA ASN A 147 -2.84 5.30 -5.14
C ASN A 147 -4.20 4.99 -5.76
N ASP A 148 -4.21 4.22 -6.84
CA ASP A 148 -5.44 3.80 -7.53
C ASP A 148 -6.31 2.91 -6.64
N ASP A 149 -5.72 1.98 -5.88
CA ASP A 149 -6.46 1.15 -4.93
C ASP A 149 -7.17 2.02 -3.88
N LEU A 150 -6.47 3.01 -3.31
CA LEU A 150 -7.05 3.93 -2.33
C LEU A 150 -8.13 4.83 -2.92
N LEU A 151 -7.94 5.36 -4.12
CA LEU A 151 -8.94 6.18 -4.81
C LEU A 151 -10.20 5.39 -5.19
N HIS A 152 -10.10 4.06 -5.29
CA HIS A 152 -11.22 3.15 -5.56
C HIS A 152 -11.68 2.40 -4.30
N ASP A 153 -11.49 2.99 -3.11
CA ASP A 153 -11.97 2.50 -1.81
C ASP A 153 -11.41 1.12 -1.41
N SER A 154 -10.21 0.76 -1.86
CA SER A 154 -9.50 -0.48 -1.47
C SER A 154 -10.43 -1.69 -1.38
N GLN A 155 -11.08 -2.04 -2.49
CA GLN A 155 -12.22 -2.99 -2.57
C GLN A 155 -11.97 -4.36 -1.93
N ALA A 156 -10.74 -4.75 -1.76
CA ALA A 156 -10.36 -6.00 -1.09
C ALA A 156 -9.69 -5.77 0.26
N GLY A 157 -9.93 -4.63 0.85
CA GLY A 157 -9.27 -4.29 2.13
C GLY A 157 -7.75 -4.24 1.97
N ALA A 158 -7.03 -4.71 2.99
CA ALA A 158 -5.57 -4.60 3.06
C ALA A 158 -4.80 -5.42 2.01
N LEU A 159 -5.40 -6.44 1.39
CA LEU A 159 -4.66 -7.43 0.57
C LEU A 159 -3.97 -6.86 -0.66
N VAL A 160 -4.53 -5.83 -1.31
CA VAL A 160 -3.89 -5.20 -2.48
C VAL A 160 -2.64 -4.46 -2.03
N GLY A 161 -2.80 -3.58 -1.04
CA GLY A 161 -1.69 -2.82 -0.49
C GLY A 161 -0.60 -3.72 0.07
N ASP A 162 -0.94 -4.72 0.87
CA ASP A 162 0.00 -5.70 1.41
C ASP A 162 0.80 -6.38 0.29
N GLY A 163 0.14 -6.80 -0.81
CA GLY A 163 0.80 -7.42 -1.96
C GLY A 163 1.77 -6.49 -2.68
N LEU A 164 1.38 -5.24 -2.88
CA LEU A 164 2.21 -4.22 -3.51
C LEU A 164 3.40 -3.82 -2.63
N ILE A 165 3.19 -3.71 -1.31
CA ILE A 165 4.25 -3.40 -0.33
C ILE A 165 5.28 -4.54 -0.28
N VAL A 166 4.82 -5.80 -0.24
CA VAL A 166 5.72 -6.97 -0.30
C VAL A 166 6.55 -6.97 -1.59
N ALA A 167 5.92 -6.66 -2.74
CA ALA A 167 6.62 -6.56 -4.00
C ALA A 167 7.67 -5.43 -4.00
N LEU A 168 7.33 -4.27 -3.41
CA LEU A 168 8.25 -3.15 -3.26
C LEU A 168 9.45 -3.49 -2.37
N ILE A 169 9.22 -4.06 -1.19
CA ILE A 169 10.29 -4.49 -0.26
C ILE A 169 11.24 -5.46 -0.97
N ALA A 170 10.69 -6.44 -1.68
CA ALA A 170 11.48 -7.42 -2.43
C ALA A 170 12.32 -6.76 -3.54
N HIS A 171 11.73 -5.78 -4.25
CA HIS A 171 12.44 -5.01 -5.28
C HIS A 171 13.58 -4.17 -4.69
N LEU A 172 13.30 -3.44 -3.59
CA LEU A 172 14.30 -2.63 -2.89
C LEU A 172 15.45 -3.47 -2.32
N ALA A 173 15.18 -4.71 -1.90
CA ALA A 173 16.21 -5.62 -1.42
C ALA A 173 17.12 -6.19 -2.53
N GLY A 174 16.89 -5.80 -3.79
CA GLY A 174 17.72 -6.24 -4.93
C GLY A 174 17.64 -7.74 -5.21
N GLN A 175 16.61 -8.42 -4.70
CA GLN A 175 16.48 -9.86 -4.89
C GLN A 175 15.82 -10.16 -6.25
N PRO A 176 16.46 -10.92 -7.14
CA PRO A 176 15.81 -11.38 -8.35
C PRO A 176 14.59 -12.22 -8.01
N PRO A 177 13.55 -12.24 -8.86
CA PRO A 177 12.43 -13.15 -8.67
C PRO A 177 12.98 -14.59 -8.68
N GLY A 178 13.08 -15.21 -7.50
CA GLY A 178 13.47 -16.61 -7.39
C GLY A 178 12.53 -17.50 -8.21
N LYS A 179 12.98 -18.68 -8.63
CA LYS A 179 12.12 -19.70 -9.25
C LYS A 179 10.90 -19.90 -8.33
N THR A 180 9.72 -19.63 -8.86
CA THR A 180 8.49 -19.75 -8.09
C THR A 180 7.97 -21.17 -8.26
N GLU A 181 8.15 -22.01 -7.25
CA GLU A 181 7.41 -23.27 -7.17
C GLU A 181 5.96 -22.99 -6.78
N ALA A 182 5.04 -23.70 -7.40
CA ALA A 182 3.63 -23.63 -7.02
C ALA A 182 3.45 -24.13 -5.58
N LEU A 183 2.51 -23.54 -4.86
CA LEU A 183 2.16 -23.98 -3.53
C LEU A 183 1.71 -25.45 -3.56
N GLY A 184 2.26 -26.30 -2.69
CA GLY A 184 1.89 -27.70 -2.62
C GLY A 184 0.38 -27.87 -2.38
N VAL A 185 -0.23 -28.95 -2.91
CA VAL A 185 -1.68 -29.17 -2.89
C VAL A 185 -2.27 -29.00 -1.49
N ARG A 186 -1.69 -29.65 -0.47
CA ARG A 186 -2.18 -29.56 0.92
C ARG A 186 -2.11 -28.13 1.49
N ALA A 187 -1.06 -27.37 1.18
CA ALA A 187 -0.92 -26.00 1.65
C ALA A 187 -1.91 -25.07 0.92
N ARG A 188 -2.09 -25.26 -0.39
CA ARG A 188 -3.10 -24.56 -1.18
C ARG A 188 -4.51 -24.79 -0.62
N ASP A 189 -4.86 -26.05 -0.37
CA ASP A 189 -6.20 -26.40 0.08
C ASP A 189 -6.48 -25.83 1.49
N ARG A 190 -5.51 -25.89 2.42
CA ARG A 190 -5.65 -25.21 3.74
C ARG A 190 -5.90 -23.71 3.60
N VAL A 191 -5.20 -23.04 2.67
CA VAL A 191 -5.40 -21.60 2.45
C VAL A 191 -6.78 -21.31 1.87
N ILE A 192 -7.24 -22.12 0.93
CA ILE A 192 -8.58 -21.98 0.34
C ILE A 192 -9.65 -22.18 1.40
N ASP A 193 -9.54 -23.22 2.20
CA ASP A 193 -10.48 -23.50 3.31
C ASP A 193 -10.50 -22.35 4.33
N TYR A 194 -9.31 -21.81 4.65
CA TYR A 194 -9.20 -20.66 5.54
C TYR A 194 -9.87 -19.42 4.97
N ILE A 195 -9.64 -19.12 3.68
CA ILE A 195 -10.31 -17.99 2.98
C ILE A 195 -11.82 -18.16 3.03
N ASP A 196 -12.33 -19.37 2.72
CA ASP A 196 -13.76 -19.63 2.69
C ASP A 196 -14.42 -19.53 4.05
N ALA A 197 -13.72 -19.93 5.12
CA ALA A 197 -14.21 -19.78 6.49
C ALA A 197 -14.21 -18.33 7.00
N HIS A 198 -13.42 -17.44 6.39
CA HIS A 198 -13.20 -16.06 6.88
C HIS A 198 -13.57 -14.99 5.86
N LEU A 199 -14.47 -15.28 4.90
CA LEU A 199 -14.85 -14.34 3.81
C LEU A 199 -15.36 -12.98 4.30
N ALA A 200 -16.04 -12.96 5.45
CA ALA A 200 -16.57 -11.73 6.06
C ALA A 200 -15.49 -10.88 6.76
N GLN A 201 -14.32 -11.44 7.00
CA GLN A 201 -13.27 -10.78 7.79
C GLN A 201 -12.21 -10.12 6.89
N PRO A 202 -11.51 -9.09 7.39
CA PRO A 202 -10.33 -8.58 6.71
C PRO A 202 -9.20 -9.62 6.79
N LEU A 203 -8.81 -10.16 5.65
CA LEU A 203 -7.69 -11.10 5.52
C LEU A 203 -6.43 -10.39 5.04
N THR A 204 -5.29 -10.74 5.62
CA THR A 204 -3.97 -10.21 5.24
C THR A 204 -3.10 -11.26 4.57
N LEU A 205 -2.13 -10.82 3.77
CA LEU A 205 -1.15 -11.72 3.16
C LEU A 205 -0.31 -12.46 4.19
N ILE A 206 -0.01 -11.81 5.32
CA ILE A 206 0.76 -12.42 6.41
C ILE A 206 0.00 -13.61 6.99
N GLU A 207 -1.29 -13.45 7.30
CA GLU A 207 -2.14 -14.54 7.80
C GLU A 207 -2.20 -15.72 6.82
N LEU A 208 -2.45 -15.43 5.54
CA LEU A 208 -2.53 -16.46 4.51
C LEU A 208 -1.19 -17.18 4.31
N ALA A 209 -0.06 -16.47 4.39
CA ALA A 209 1.26 -17.05 4.33
C ALA A 209 1.55 -17.96 5.53
N GLN A 210 1.14 -17.56 6.75
CA GLN A 210 1.23 -18.39 7.96
C GLN A 210 0.41 -19.67 7.82
N VAL A 211 -0.83 -19.60 7.31
CA VAL A 211 -1.66 -20.78 7.03
C VAL A 211 -1.00 -21.70 6.00
N ALA A 212 -0.35 -21.14 5.00
CA ALA A 212 0.39 -21.89 4.00
C ALA A 212 1.67 -22.53 4.55
N GLY A 213 2.24 -22.01 5.66
CA GLY A 213 3.53 -22.44 6.21
C GLY A 213 4.72 -21.98 5.35
N VAL A 214 4.62 -20.84 4.67
CA VAL A 214 5.68 -20.26 3.84
C VAL A 214 5.83 -18.77 4.11
N GLY A 215 6.97 -18.19 3.75
CA GLY A 215 7.18 -16.75 3.86
C GLY A 215 6.23 -15.93 2.98
N VAL A 216 5.88 -14.74 3.42
CA VAL A 216 4.89 -13.84 2.78
C VAL A 216 5.22 -13.58 1.30
N ARG A 217 6.50 -13.36 1.02
CA ARG A 217 6.99 -13.11 -0.35
C ARG A 217 6.83 -14.33 -1.25
N GLN A 218 7.16 -15.51 -0.74
CA GLN A 218 7.01 -16.78 -1.45
C GLN A 218 5.53 -17.07 -1.67
N PHE A 219 4.70 -16.85 -0.64
CA PHE A 219 3.25 -17.10 -0.68
C PHE A 219 2.57 -16.44 -1.87
N SER A 220 2.69 -15.12 -2.04
CA SER A 220 2.00 -14.40 -3.13
C SER A 220 2.29 -15.00 -4.51
N ARG A 221 3.55 -15.41 -4.75
CA ARG A 221 3.97 -15.97 -6.03
C ARG A 221 3.55 -17.43 -6.19
N SER A 222 3.79 -18.25 -5.16
CA SER A 222 3.48 -19.67 -5.19
C SER A 222 1.96 -19.92 -5.18
N PHE A 223 1.16 -19.08 -4.52
CA PHE A 223 -0.29 -19.14 -4.58
C PHE A 223 -0.81 -18.83 -5.98
N ARG A 224 -0.30 -17.77 -6.62
CA ARG A 224 -0.65 -17.45 -8.01
C ARG A 224 -0.24 -18.56 -8.97
N ALA A 225 0.92 -19.15 -8.78
CA ALA A 225 1.37 -20.27 -9.61
C ALA A 225 0.47 -21.52 -9.42
N ALA A 226 -0.11 -21.73 -8.21
CA ALA A 226 -0.97 -22.84 -7.89
C ALA A 226 -2.44 -22.66 -8.29
N THR A 227 -2.94 -21.40 -8.31
CA THR A 227 -4.37 -21.09 -8.52
C THR A 227 -4.65 -20.30 -9.81
N GLY A 228 -3.61 -19.75 -10.45
CA GLY A 228 -3.73 -18.85 -11.60
C GLY A 228 -4.03 -17.40 -11.25
N GLU A 229 -4.44 -17.11 -10.00
CA GLU A 229 -4.84 -15.78 -9.54
C GLU A 229 -4.01 -15.31 -8.34
N SER A 230 -3.91 -13.98 -8.16
CA SER A 230 -3.35 -13.45 -6.93
C SER A 230 -4.28 -13.77 -5.74
N PRO A 231 -3.75 -13.86 -4.49
CA PRO A 231 -4.59 -14.09 -3.29
C PRO A 231 -5.76 -13.12 -3.19
N HIS A 232 -5.53 -11.86 -3.52
CA HIS A 232 -6.56 -10.82 -3.57
C HIS A 232 -7.67 -11.11 -4.60
N GLN A 233 -7.30 -11.41 -5.85
CA GLN A 233 -8.28 -11.71 -6.90
C GLN A 233 -9.08 -12.97 -6.56
N PHE A 234 -8.43 -13.97 -5.99
CA PHE A 234 -9.07 -15.19 -5.52
C PHE A 234 -10.11 -14.91 -4.42
N LEU A 235 -9.74 -14.14 -3.37
CA LEU A 235 -10.66 -13.73 -2.31
C LEU A 235 -11.89 -12.99 -2.87
N LEU A 236 -11.68 -12.01 -3.76
CA LEU A 236 -12.81 -11.31 -4.40
C LEU A 236 -13.71 -12.25 -5.19
N GLY A 237 -13.14 -13.21 -5.92
CA GLY A 237 -13.91 -14.23 -6.63
C GLY A 237 -14.79 -15.06 -5.68
N ARG A 238 -14.23 -15.49 -4.53
CA ARG A 238 -14.98 -16.25 -3.51
C ARG A 238 -16.10 -15.42 -2.86
N ARG A 239 -15.84 -14.14 -2.53
CA ARG A 239 -16.84 -13.20 -2.01
C ARG A 239 -17.99 -13.00 -2.99
N ILE A 240 -17.70 -12.82 -4.28
CA ILE A 240 -18.73 -12.66 -5.33
C ILE A 240 -19.52 -13.96 -5.52
N ALA A 241 -18.88 -15.11 -5.50
CA ALA A 241 -19.59 -16.40 -5.59
C ALA A 241 -20.54 -16.62 -4.39
N LEU A 242 -20.14 -16.21 -3.19
CA LEU A 242 -21.03 -16.20 -2.02
C LEU A 242 -22.20 -15.22 -2.22
N ALA A 243 -21.92 -14.01 -2.70
CA ALA A 243 -22.94 -13.01 -2.97
C ALA A 243 -23.99 -13.50 -3.99
N GLN A 244 -23.58 -14.15 -5.06
CA GLN A 244 -24.49 -14.73 -6.06
C GLN A 244 -25.45 -15.76 -5.43
N ARG A 245 -24.95 -16.62 -4.53
CA ARG A 245 -25.80 -17.57 -3.80
C ARG A 245 -26.80 -16.87 -2.88
N LEU A 246 -26.37 -15.85 -2.13
CA LEU A 246 -27.26 -15.07 -1.25
C LEU A 246 -28.31 -14.25 -2.03
N ILE A 247 -27.95 -13.75 -3.20
CA ILE A 247 -28.90 -13.07 -4.11
C ILE A 247 -29.98 -14.05 -4.57
N ALA A 248 -29.60 -15.27 -4.96
CA ALA A 248 -30.54 -16.31 -5.38
C ALA A 248 -31.49 -16.74 -4.23
N GLN A 249 -31.04 -16.65 -2.98
CA GLN A 249 -31.86 -16.88 -1.77
C GLN A 249 -32.75 -15.69 -1.39
N GLY A 250 -32.71 -14.58 -2.12
CA GLY A 250 -33.53 -13.42 -1.87
C GLY A 250 -33.03 -12.47 -0.77
N CYS A 251 -31.81 -12.65 -0.24
CA CYS A 251 -31.25 -11.83 0.83
C CYS A 251 -31.18 -10.34 0.44
N PRO A 252 -31.42 -9.40 1.37
CA PRO A 252 -31.26 -7.96 1.13
C PRO A 252 -29.81 -7.60 0.77
N PHE A 253 -29.61 -6.72 -0.20
CA PHE A 253 -28.26 -6.36 -0.69
C PHE A 253 -27.36 -5.76 0.38
N ALA A 254 -27.93 -4.96 1.32
CA ALA A 254 -27.17 -4.41 2.46
C ALA A 254 -26.59 -5.51 3.37
N GLN A 255 -27.34 -6.59 3.61
CA GLN A 255 -26.86 -7.74 4.39
C GLN A 255 -25.82 -8.53 3.62
N ILE A 256 -26.00 -8.72 2.30
CA ILE A 256 -25.04 -9.41 1.43
C ILE A 256 -23.69 -8.73 1.48
N ALA A 257 -23.62 -7.40 1.43
CA ALA A 257 -22.38 -6.66 1.50
C ALA A 257 -21.56 -7.02 2.76
N GLY A 258 -22.19 -6.95 3.93
CA GLY A 258 -21.55 -7.26 5.21
C GLY A 258 -21.13 -8.73 5.33
N VAL A 259 -22.02 -9.67 4.98
CA VAL A 259 -21.75 -11.12 5.05
C VAL A 259 -20.61 -11.54 4.11
N CYS A 260 -20.48 -10.86 2.96
CA CYS A 260 -19.42 -11.12 1.99
C CYS A 260 -18.13 -10.32 2.28
N GLY A 261 -18.05 -9.57 3.39
CA GLY A 261 -16.83 -8.85 3.80
C GLY A 261 -16.53 -7.58 2.99
N PHE A 262 -17.54 -6.95 2.40
CA PHE A 262 -17.42 -5.63 1.81
C PHE A 262 -17.70 -4.55 2.86
N ALA A 263 -16.97 -3.44 2.78
CA ALA A 263 -17.11 -2.34 3.73
C ALA A 263 -18.52 -1.70 3.67
N ASP A 264 -19.11 -1.63 2.47
CA ASP A 264 -20.45 -1.09 2.25
C ASP A 264 -21.10 -1.68 0.97
N GLN A 265 -22.39 -1.35 0.79
CA GLN A 265 -23.15 -1.79 -0.37
C GLN A 265 -22.64 -1.19 -1.68
N SER A 266 -22.06 -0.01 -1.67
CA SER A 266 -21.51 0.65 -2.87
C SER A 266 -20.29 -0.08 -3.37
N GLN A 267 -19.38 -0.43 -2.47
CA GLN A 267 -18.19 -1.24 -2.78
C GLN A 267 -18.61 -2.61 -3.34
N PHE A 268 -19.56 -3.29 -2.67
CA PHE A 268 -20.13 -4.54 -3.16
C PHE A 268 -20.67 -4.41 -4.58
N THR A 269 -21.52 -3.41 -4.84
CA THR A 269 -22.16 -3.22 -6.15
C THR A 269 -21.12 -2.99 -7.25
N ARG A 270 -20.14 -2.12 -7.03
CA ARG A 270 -19.06 -1.87 -8.00
C ARG A 270 -18.25 -3.13 -8.30
N THR A 271 -17.89 -3.88 -7.26
CA THR A 271 -17.12 -5.12 -7.42
C THR A 271 -17.92 -6.19 -8.14
N PHE A 272 -19.21 -6.32 -7.80
CA PHE A 272 -20.11 -7.28 -8.44
C PHE A 272 -20.27 -6.97 -9.93
N VAL A 273 -20.52 -5.71 -10.30
CA VAL A 273 -20.64 -5.29 -11.72
C VAL A 273 -19.35 -5.60 -12.48
N ARG A 274 -18.19 -5.30 -11.92
CA ARG A 274 -16.90 -5.56 -12.57
C ARG A 274 -16.65 -7.05 -12.83
N ARG A 275 -17.09 -7.92 -11.91
CA ARG A 275 -16.86 -9.36 -12.01
C ARG A 275 -17.92 -10.13 -12.76
N VAL A 276 -19.18 -9.68 -12.69
CA VAL A 276 -20.35 -10.39 -13.22
C VAL A 276 -20.88 -9.73 -14.52
N GLY A 277 -20.56 -8.44 -14.73
CA GLY A 277 -21.04 -7.68 -15.88
C GLY A 277 -22.46 -7.12 -15.75
N ALA A 278 -23.13 -7.35 -14.61
CA ALA A 278 -24.48 -6.87 -14.32
C ALA A 278 -24.57 -6.39 -12.86
N THR A 279 -25.52 -5.47 -12.59
CA THR A 279 -25.76 -5.07 -11.20
C THR A 279 -26.40 -6.22 -10.40
N PRO A 280 -26.25 -6.25 -9.05
CA PRO A 280 -26.91 -7.25 -8.21
C PRO A 280 -28.43 -7.34 -8.43
N SER A 281 -29.09 -6.20 -8.70
CA SER A 281 -30.53 -6.14 -8.99
C SER A 281 -30.86 -6.75 -10.35
N GLN A 282 -30.08 -6.45 -11.39
CA GLN A 282 -30.25 -7.06 -12.71
C GLN A 282 -29.99 -8.57 -12.68
N TYR A 283 -28.94 -8.99 -11.94
CA TYR A 283 -28.65 -10.40 -11.74
C TYR A 283 -29.81 -11.14 -11.06
N ARG A 284 -30.39 -10.55 -9.97
CA ARG A 284 -31.57 -11.11 -9.30
C ARG A 284 -32.78 -11.22 -10.22
N ALA A 285 -33.06 -10.18 -11.00
CA ALA A 285 -34.16 -10.19 -11.96
C ALA A 285 -33.98 -11.23 -13.07
N GLY A 286 -32.73 -11.52 -13.46
CA GLY A 286 -32.39 -12.56 -14.43
C GLY A 286 -32.60 -13.99 -13.91
N LEU A 287 -32.52 -14.22 -12.60
CA LEU A 287 -32.79 -15.52 -11.96
C LEU A 287 -34.29 -15.86 -11.85
N ALA A 288 -35.15 -14.86 -11.95
CA ALA A 288 -36.60 -15.03 -11.83
C ALA A 288 -37.31 -15.28 -13.19
N ARG A 289 -36.54 -15.34 -14.25
CA ARG A 289 -37.00 -15.67 -15.61
C ARG A 289 -36.65 -17.11 -15.97
#